data_b2dae4088e7cdd626d33c3cbcdac2d10
#
_entry.id   b2dae4088e7cdd626d33c3cbcdac2d10
#
_cell.length_a   1.000
_cell.length_b   1.000
_cell.length_c   1.000
_cell.angle_alpha   90.00
_cell.angle_beta   90.00
_cell.angle_gamma   90.00
#
_symmetry.space_group_name_H-M   'P 1'
#
loop_
_entity.id
_entity.type
_entity.pdbx_description
1 polymer ?
#
loop_
_entity_poly.entity_id
_entity_poly.type
_entity_poly.pdbx_seq_one_letter_code
_entity_poly.pdbx_strand_id
1 'polypeptide(L)'
;MRTTRTGTRPRRTRPPGALRATLAAVVLALAAVGGAGVATAPPAQAASLVEVTGFGSNPGGLRMHLFVPDRVAPDPAVLVVVHYCTGSAQAMFNGSQFDELASQHGFIAVYPSTNRPGNCFDVSSAAAMTRDGGSDPQSIVQMVRYVQQRYQTDPSRVFVTGVSSGAMTTQLLLAEYPDVFAAGSAFAGVPATCFATGGPKPGTTAQAGWNSDCAQGRRVLSAQQWGDLARATYPGYGGPRPRVQLWHGTNDETLSFQNFTEATKQWTDVLGISATPASTETLGNRTRARYGGTGTRAPFETNRLQGTTHNLPVDAAAAIAFFGLDQPAPTPTPTSTPTPTPTPTPTPTPTPTPTPTPTPTSTPTAPAGACTVTYTANQWPTGFTASVTVRNDGATAVDGWTLRFALPSGQQVTQAWSGTATQQGAQVTVTNVAWNGVIPPGGSVQLGFNGTHGGTNTAPSAFTLNGASCAVA
;
A
#
# COMPACT_ATOMS: atom_id res chain seq x y z
N MET A 1 -66.50 -26.11 -28.26
CA MET A 1 -67.50 -26.39 -27.22
C MET A 1 -67.14 -25.60 -26.00
N ARG A 2 -67.78 -24.45 -25.77
CA ARG A 2 -68.92 -24.21 -24.84
C ARG A 2 -68.54 -24.70 -23.45
N THR A 3 -68.58 -23.91 -22.35
CA THR A 3 -69.45 -22.81 -21.87
C THR A 3 -68.77 -22.23 -20.58
N THR A 4 -68.59 -20.97 -20.43
CA THR A 4 -69.35 -19.89 -19.73
C THR A 4 -69.97 -20.22 -18.38
N ARG A 5 -69.68 -19.44 -17.33
CA ARG A 5 -70.56 -18.53 -16.55
C ARG A 5 -69.90 -18.17 -15.19
N THR A 6 -69.61 -16.96 -14.92
CA THR A 6 -70.39 -15.78 -14.41
C THR A 6 -70.97 -15.91 -13.00
N GLY A 7 -70.76 -14.89 -12.25
CA GLY A 7 -71.65 -14.39 -11.17
C GLY A 7 -70.98 -14.21 -9.83
N THR A 8 -71.08 -13.22 -9.05
CA THR A 8 -71.63 -11.87 -8.99
C THR A 8 -71.36 -11.32 -7.58
N ARG A 9 -71.05 -10.04 -7.47
CA ARG A 9 -71.12 -9.28 -6.21
C ARG A 9 -72.54 -9.15 -5.68
N PRO A 10 -72.78 -8.83 -4.39
CA PRO A 10 -73.12 -7.45 -3.98
C PRO A 10 -72.54 -7.09 -2.59
N ARG A 11 -72.17 -5.88 -2.33
CA ARG A 11 -72.69 -4.54 -2.07
C ARG A 11 -73.50 -4.37 -0.76
N ARG A 12 -73.07 -3.32 0.02
CA ARG A 12 -73.77 -2.41 0.97
C ARG A 12 -73.90 -2.91 2.42
N THR A 13 -73.77 -2.05 3.49
CA THR A 13 -74.25 -0.68 3.71
C THR A 13 -73.60 -0.09 4.99
N ARG A 14 -73.37 1.23 5.02
CA ARG A 14 -73.29 2.10 6.19
C ARG A 14 -74.73 2.56 6.57
N PRO A 15 -75.04 3.38 7.60
CA PRO A 15 -74.38 4.04 8.73
C PRO A 15 -75.30 4.12 9.99
N PRO A 16 -75.48 5.16 10.83
CA PRO A 16 -74.62 6.12 11.50
C PRO A 16 -74.92 6.24 13.02
N GLY A 17 -74.20 7.08 13.75
CA GLY A 17 -74.61 7.49 15.08
C GLY A 17 -73.64 8.46 15.79
N ALA A 18 -74.02 9.72 15.75
CA ALA A 18 -73.38 10.79 16.52
C ALA A 18 -73.97 10.89 17.93
N LEU A 19 -73.24 11.38 18.91
CA LEU A 19 -73.61 12.50 19.83
C LEU A 19 -72.56 12.80 20.91
N ARG A 20 -72.07 14.05 20.87
CA ARG A 20 -71.97 15.11 21.96
C ARG A 20 -71.11 14.82 23.17
N ALA A 21 -70.00 15.48 23.25
CA ALA A 21 -69.66 16.66 24.04
C ALA A 21 -69.92 16.64 25.56
N THR A 22 -68.86 16.80 26.34
CA THR A 22 -68.87 17.70 27.51
C THR A 22 -67.41 18.17 27.85
N LEU A 23 -67.29 19.51 28.01
CA LEU A 23 -66.12 20.22 28.50
C LEU A 23 -65.88 19.88 29.98
N ALA A 24 -64.63 19.76 30.38
CA ALA A 24 -64.22 20.22 31.73
C ALA A 24 -62.74 20.69 31.62
N ALA A 25 -62.56 21.98 31.86
CA ALA A 25 -61.29 22.64 32.02
C ALA A 25 -60.74 22.39 33.41
N VAL A 26 -59.50 22.05 33.61
CA VAL A 26 -58.71 22.20 34.82
C VAL A 26 -57.24 22.54 34.45
N VAL A 27 -56.95 23.83 34.67
CA VAL A 27 -55.79 24.51 35.27
C VAL A 27 -54.37 23.87 35.17
N LEU A 28 -53.52 24.72 34.62
CA LEU A 28 -52.06 24.76 34.62
C LEU A 28 -51.32 24.12 35.80
N ALA A 29 -50.29 23.36 35.50
CA ALA A 29 -49.00 23.35 36.21
C ALA A 29 -47.86 23.29 35.20
N LEU A 30 -47.09 24.38 35.08
CA LEU A 30 -45.82 24.43 34.35
C LEU A 30 -44.81 23.55 35.09
N ALA A 31 -44.36 22.46 34.44
CA ALA A 31 -43.12 21.84 34.75
C ALA A 31 -42.25 21.96 33.48
N ALA A 32 -41.30 22.87 33.49
CA ALA A 32 -40.25 22.99 32.50
C ALA A 32 -39.32 21.81 32.69
N VAL A 33 -39.58 20.69 31.99
CA VAL A 33 -38.60 19.63 31.77
C VAL A 33 -37.81 20.02 30.54
N GLY A 34 -36.57 20.43 30.76
CA GLY A 34 -35.59 20.65 29.69
C GLY A 34 -35.46 19.41 28.81
N GLY A 35 -36.03 19.47 27.62
CA GLY A 35 -35.84 18.49 26.60
C GLY A 35 -34.38 18.55 26.15
N ALA A 36 -33.52 17.66 26.71
CA ALA A 36 -32.28 17.35 26.07
C ALA A 36 -32.63 16.74 24.69
N GLY A 37 -32.51 17.55 23.65
CA GLY A 37 -32.62 17.07 22.28
C GLY A 37 -31.58 15.98 22.07
N VAL A 38 -32.03 14.75 21.97
CA VAL A 38 -31.18 13.67 21.46
C VAL A 38 -30.90 14.06 20.03
N ALA A 39 -29.72 14.66 19.80
CA ALA A 39 -29.19 14.84 18.46
C ALA A 39 -29.02 13.41 17.87
N THR A 40 -29.96 12.99 17.04
CA THR A 40 -29.79 11.80 16.24
C THR A 40 -28.57 12.04 15.36
N ALA A 41 -27.45 11.39 15.67
CA ALA A 41 -26.31 11.36 14.77
C ALA A 41 -26.83 10.94 13.38
N PRO A 42 -26.41 11.60 12.29
CA PRO A 42 -26.76 11.13 10.96
C PRO A 42 -26.36 9.66 10.84
N PRO A 43 -27.13 8.82 10.13
CA PRO A 43 -26.77 7.42 9.93
C PRO A 43 -25.35 7.39 9.36
N ALA A 44 -24.47 6.63 9.98
CA ALA A 44 -23.13 6.41 9.46
C ALA A 44 -23.30 5.91 8.03
N GLN A 45 -22.75 6.65 7.07
CA GLN A 45 -22.80 6.23 5.68
C GLN A 45 -21.93 4.99 5.58
N ALA A 46 -22.53 3.86 5.21
CA ALA A 46 -21.81 2.59 5.08
C ALA A 46 -20.56 2.77 4.21
N ALA A 47 -19.46 2.18 4.65
CA ALA A 47 -18.19 2.24 3.91
C ALA A 47 -18.41 1.78 2.46
N SER A 48 -17.92 2.53 1.51
CA SER A 48 -18.11 2.27 0.07
C SER A 48 -16.78 2.35 -0.67
N LEU A 49 -16.72 1.71 -1.83
CA LEU A 49 -15.56 1.83 -2.72
C LEU A 49 -15.52 3.23 -3.34
N VAL A 50 -14.47 3.99 -3.08
CA VAL A 50 -14.32 5.39 -3.52
C VAL A 50 -13.15 5.50 -4.48
N GLU A 51 -13.35 6.19 -5.61
CA GLU A 51 -12.24 6.53 -6.50
C GLU A 51 -11.41 7.67 -5.91
N VAL A 52 -10.09 7.47 -5.87
CA VAL A 52 -9.12 8.45 -5.37
C VAL A 52 -8.32 8.99 -6.54
N THR A 53 -8.35 10.30 -6.71
CA THR A 53 -7.53 11.03 -7.69
C THR A 53 -6.34 11.69 -6.99
N GLY A 54 -5.26 11.95 -7.74
CA GLY A 54 -4.11 12.70 -7.20
C GLY A 54 -3.30 11.94 -6.14
N PHE A 55 -3.21 10.61 -6.23
CA PHE A 55 -2.44 9.77 -5.30
C PHE A 55 -0.92 9.79 -5.55
N GLY A 56 -0.44 10.68 -6.43
CA GLY A 56 0.98 10.87 -6.75
C GLY A 56 1.36 10.35 -8.14
N SER A 57 2.61 9.90 -8.30
CA SER A 57 3.13 9.42 -9.58
C SER A 57 2.35 8.21 -10.08
N ASN A 58 1.81 8.30 -11.29
CA ASN A 58 0.98 7.26 -11.91
C ASN A 58 1.40 6.97 -13.34
N PRO A 59 2.61 6.44 -13.55
CA PRO A 59 3.13 6.20 -14.89
C PRO A 59 2.35 5.12 -15.66
N GLY A 60 1.67 4.19 -14.98
CA GLY A 60 0.79 3.18 -15.59
C GLY A 60 -0.55 3.73 -16.07
N GLY A 61 -0.94 4.95 -15.65
CA GLY A 61 -2.24 5.53 -15.96
C GLY A 61 -3.40 4.76 -15.30
N LEU A 62 -3.16 4.16 -14.14
CA LEU A 62 -4.17 3.40 -13.41
C LEU A 62 -5.14 4.33 -12.66
N ARG A 63 -6.33 3.82 -12.38
CA ARG A 63 -7.28 4.43 -11.44
C ARG A 63 -7.11 3.75 -10.08
N MET A 64 -7.14 4.53 -9.03
CA MET A 64 -7.10 4.05 -7.66
C MET A 64 -8.51 4.05 -7.08
N HIS A 65 -8.95 2.93 -6.53
CA HIS A 65 -10.14 2.87 -5.71
C HIS A 65 -9.75 2.42 -4.31
N LEU A 66 -10.41 2.97 -3.31
CA LEU A 66 -10.09 2.76 -1.92
C LEU A 66 -11.34 2.36 -1.15
N PHE A 67 -11.20 1.34 -0.32
CA PHE A 67 -12.18 0.97 0.68
C PHE A 67 -11.56 1.13 2.08
N VAL A 68 -12.16 2.02 2.85
CA VAL A 68 -11.81 2.24 4.25
C VAL A 68 -13.01 1.82 5.07
N PRO A 69 -12.93 0.77 5.90
CA PRO A 69 -14.06 0.31 6.69
C PRO A 69 -14.44 1.34 7.78
N ASP A 70 -15.69 1.29 8.24
CA ASP A 70 -16.20 2.19 9.30
C ASP A 70 -15.39 2.09 10.60
N ARG A 71 -14.79 0.92 10.85
CA ARG A 71 -13.89 0.68 11.97
C ARG A 71 -12.54 0.24 11.44
N VAL A 72 -11.58 1.12 11.52
CA VAL A 72 -10.19 0.88 11.16
C VAL A 72 -9.42 0.48 12.42
N ALA A 73 -8.60 -0.56 12.34
CA ALA A 73 -7.71 -0.95 13.44
C ALA A 73 -6.67 0.16 13.72
N PRO A 74 -6.12 0.26 14.95
CA PRO A 74 -4.91 1.05 15.17
C PRO A 74 -3.78 0.58 14.24
N ASP A 75 -3.04 1.50 13.64
CA ASP A 75 -1.97 1.22 12.67
C ASP A 75 -2.41 0.14 11.65
N PRO A 76 -3.45 0.41 10.84
CA PRO A 76 -4.09 -0.62 10.03
C PRO A 76 -3.15 -1.16 8.96
N ALA A 77 -3.32 -2.43 8.63
CA ALA A 77 -2.67 -3.02 7.47
C ALA A 77 -3.26 -2.47 6.17
N VAL A 78 -2.51 -2.60 5.08
CA VAL A 78 -2.95 -2.28 3.72
C VAL A 78 -2.98 -3.55 2.87
N LEU A 79 -4.10 -3.82 2.22
CA LEU A 79 -4.25 -4.89 1.25
C LEU A 79 -4.51 -4.31 -0.15
N VAL A 80 -3.65 -4.63 -1.11
CA VAL A 80 -3.89 -4.32 -2.53
C VAL A 80 -4.60 -5.50 -3.17
N VAL A 81 -5.75 -5.26 -3.82
CA VAL A 81 -6.58 -6.28 -4.47
C VAL A 81 -6.66 -6.02 -5.96
N VAL A 82 -5.94 -6.81 -6.76
CA VAL A 82 -5.68 -6.57 -8.18
C VAL A 82 -6.60 -7.43 -9.05
N HIS A 83 -7.34 -6.80 -9.97
CA HIS A 83 -8.34 -7.49 -10.79
C HIS A 83 -7.73 -8.29 -11.96
N TYR A 84 -8.53 -9.19 -12.52
CA TYR A 84 -8.23 -9.99 -13.72
C TYR A 84 -8.39 -9.18 -15.02
N CYS A 85 -7.91 -9.69 -16.16
CA CYS A 85 -8.22 -9.12 -17.48
C CYS A 85 -9.75 -9.04 -17.67
N THR A 86 -10.25 -8.00 -18.34
CA THR A 86 -11.68 -7.67 -18.48
C THR A 86 -12.40 -7.28 -17.18
N GLY A 87 -11.72 -7.40 -16.02
CA GLY A 87 -12.24 -6.99 -14.72
C GLY A 87 -12.12 -5.50 -14.44
N SER A 88 -12.38 -5.14 -13.20
CA SER A 88 -12.25 -3.78 -12.68
C SER A 88 -12.12 -3.80 -11.15
N ALA A 89 -11.77 -2.67 -10.55
CA ALA A 89 -11.82 -2.49 -9.10
C ALA A 89 -13.18 -2.87 -8.52
N GLN A 90 -14.29 -2.42 -9.15
CA GLN A 90 -15.65 -2.72 -8.72
C GLN A 90 -15.98 -4.21 -8.82
N ALA A 91 -15.48 -4.91 -9.86
CA ALA A 91 -15.70 -6.34 -10.02
C ALA A 91 -15.02 -7.14 -8.91
N MET A 92 -13.79 -6.77 -8.52
CA MET A 92 -13.10 -7.40 -7.40
C MET A 92 -13.72 -7.06 -6.05
N PHE A 93 -14.16 -5.83 -5.87
CA PHE A 93 -14.86 -5.39 -4.67
C PHE A 93 -16.12 -6.22 -4.44
N ASN A 94 -16.98 -6.37 -5.44
CA ASN A 94 -18.25 -7.10 -5.32
C ASN A 94 -18.09 -8.62 -5.33
N GLY A 95 -16.98 -9.15 -5.81
CA GLY A 95 -16.84 -10.59 -6.10
C GLY A 95 -15.82 -11.34 -5.27
N SER A 96 -15.18 -10.73 -4.27
CA SER A 96 -14.04 -11.36 -3.60
C SER A 96 -14.08 -11.38 -2.07
N GLN A 97 -15.07 -10.82 -1.42
CA GLN A 97 -15.24 -10.75 0.05
C GLN A 97 -14.09 -10.02 0.81
N PHE A 98 -13.14 -9.38 0.12
CA PHE A 98 -12.07 -8.67 0.80
C PHE A 98 -12.52 -7.39 1.51
N ASP A 99 -13.60 -6.77 1.06
CA ASP A 99 -14.27 -5.63 1.71
C ASP A 99 -15.00 -6.03 2.99
N GLU A 100 -15.69 -7.18 2.98
CA GLU A 100 -16.33 -7.76 4.17
C GLU A 100 -15.27 -8.09 5.23
N LEU A 101 -14.17 -8.75 4.81
CA LEU A 101 -13.06 -9.09 5.70
C LEU A 101 -12.30 -7.84 6.16
N ALA A 102 -12.19 -6.81 5.33
CA ALA A 102 -11.63 -5.52 5.74
C ALA A 102 -12.49 -4.87 6.83
N SER A 103 -13.82 -4.92 6.68
CA SER A 103 -14.77 -4.44 7.68
C SER A 103 -14.70 -5.24 8.99
N GLN A 104 -14.47 -6.53 8.90
CA GLN A 104 -14.35 -7.42 10.05
C GLN A 104 -13.05 -7.20 10.82
N HIS A 105 -11.93 -7.02 10.12
CA HIS A 105 -10.58 -7.02 10.70
C HIS A 105 -9.92 -5.64 10.74
N GLY A 106 -10.55 -4.62 10.18
CA GLY A 106 -10.12 -3.22 10.28
C GLY A 106 -8.89 -2.86 9.43
N PHE A 107 -8.59 -3.58 8.35
CA PHE A 107 -7.56 -3.20 7.40
C PHE A 107 -8.12 -2.37 6.25
N ILE A 108 -7.27 -1.61 5.57
CA ILE A 108 -7.65 -0.77 4.44
C ILE A 108 -7.37 -1.53 3.14
N ALA A 109 -8.32 -1.53 2.20
CA ALA A 109 -8.17 -2.21 0.92
C ALA A 109 -8.06 -1.22 -0.25
N VAL A 110 -7.03 -1.43 -1.10
CA VAL A 110 -6.75 -0.65 -2.31
C VAL A 110 -7.07 -1.52 -3.51
N TYR A 111 -7.91 -1.02 -4.41
CA TYR A 111 -8.29 -1.68 -5.63
C TYR A 111 -7.79 -0.87 -6.84
N PRO A 112 -6.57 -1.15 -7.34
CA PRO A 112 -6.11 -0.55 -8.58
C PRO A 112 -6.98 -1.02 -9.75
N SER A 113 -7.22 -0.16 -10.73
CA SER A 113 -7.96 -0.51 -11.94
C SER A 113 -7.27 0.07 -13.17
N THR A 114 -7.12 -0.77 -14.19
CA THR A 114 -6.71 -0.32 -15.52
C THR A 114 -7.94 -0.10 -16.40
N ASN A 115 -7.85 0.87 -17.31
CA ASN A 115 -8.89 1.20 -18.27
C ASN A 115 -8.43 1.03 -19.73
N ARG A 116 -7.29 0.40 -19.92
CA ARG A 116 -6.80 0.09 -21.28
C ARG A 116 -7.61 -1.06 -21.90
N PRO A 117 -7.61 -1.21 -23.23
CA PRO A 117 -8.29 -2.33 -23.89
C PRO A 117 -7.91 -3.68 -23.28
N GLY A 118 -8.90 -4.53 -22.99
CA GLY A 118 -8.72 -5.82 -22.33
C GLY A 118 -8.54 -5.76 -20.82
N ASN A 119 -8.37 -4.58 -20.22
CA ASN A 119 -8.22 -4.37 -18.77
C ASN A 119 -7.18 -5.28 -18.10
N CYS A 120 -6.12 -5.69 -18.82
CA CYS A 120 -5.01 -6.42 -18.23
C CYS A 120 -3.94 -5.44 -17.73
N PHE A 121 -3.30 -5.77 -16.61
CA PHE A 121 -2.16 -5.01 -16.11
C PHE A 121 -0.91 -5.27 -16.95
N ASP A 122 -0.03 -4.28 -17.01
CA ASP A 122 1.26 -4.45 -17.68
C ASP A 122 2.22 -5.26 -16.81
N VAL A 123 2.43 -6.48 -17.24
CA VAL A 123 3.40 -7.44 -16.69
C VAL A 123 4.32 -7.98 -17.80
N SER A 124 4.45 -7.22 -18.89
CA SER A 124 5.12 -7.68 -20.13
C SER A 124 6.19 -6.73 -20.64
N SER A 125 6.06 -5.44 -20.40
CA SER A 125 7.02 -4.45 -20.88
C SER A 125 8.33 -4.44 -20.07
N ALA A 126 9.41 -3.95 -20.67
CA ALA A 126 10.67 -3.74 -19.97
C ALA A 126 10.51 -2.80 -18.75
N ALA A 127 9.62 -1.80 -18.88
CA ALA A 127 9.31 -0.86 -17.80
C ALA A 127 8.63 -1.54 -16.61
N ALA A 128 7.74 -2.52 -16.86
CA ALA A 128 7.08 -3.27 -15.80
C ALA A 128 8.00 -4.30 -15.11
N MET A 129 9.08 -4.72 -15.77
CA MET A 129 10.05 -5.69 -15.22
C MET A 129 11.17 -5.02 -14.41
N THR A 130 11.07 -3.73 -14.18
CA THR A 130 12.15 -2.97 -13.53
C THR A 130 11.55 -2.10 -12.43
N ARG A 131 12.07 -2.22 -11.22
CA ARG A 131 11.69 -1.36 -10.10
C ARG A 131 11.76 0.11 -10.49
N ASP A 132 10.70 0.85 -10.21
CA ASP A 132 10.52 2.25 -10.57
C ASP A 132 10.70 2.55 -12.09
N GLY A 133 10.48 1.53 -12.93
CA GLY A 133 10.67 1.58 -14.38
C GLY A 133 9.57 2.33 -15.15
N GLY A 134 8.58 2.86 -14.48
CA GLY A 134 7.58 3.74 -15.10
C GLY A 134 6.34 3.01 -15.64
N SER A 135 5.89 1.92 -15.00
CA SER A 135 4.70 1.17 -15.41
C SER A 135 3.71 0.91 -14.24
N ASP A 136 2.81 -0.06 -14.42
CA ASP A 136 1.73 -0.39 -13.47
C ASP A 136 2.24 -0.73 -12.06
N PRO A 137 3.31 -1.54 -11.88
CA PRO A 137 3.82 -1.85 -10.56
C PRO A 137 4.18 -0.60 -9.76
N GLN A 138 4.87 0.36 -10.37
CA GLN A 138 5.21 1.63 -9.73
C GLN A 138 3.97 2.43 -9.33
N SER A 139 2.94 2.47 -10.18
CA SER A 139 1.68 3.16 -9.88
C SER A 139 0.98 2.52 -8.69
N ILE A 140 0.97 1.18 -8.60
CA ILE A 140 0.37 0.44 -7.47
C ILE A 140 1.12 0.74 -6.16
N VAL A 141 2.44 0.73 -6.18
CA VAL A 141 3.25 1.10 -5.01
C VAL A 141 2.99 2.54 -4.57
N GLN A 142 2.77 3.44 -5.52
CA GLN A 142 2.41 4.82 -5.19
C GLN A 142 1.03 4.91 -4.52
N MET A 143 0.06 4.09 -4.90
CA MET A 143 -1.23 3.99 -4.18
C MET A 143 -1.04 3.52 -2.74
N VAL A 144 -0.16 2.53 -2.51
CA VAL A 144 0.19 2.08 -1.16
C VAL A 144 0.79 3.22 -0.34
N ARG A 145 1.77 3.94 -0.89
CA ARG A 145 2.39 5.10 -0.23
C ARG A 145 1.38 6.18 0.12
N TYR A 146 0.44 6.46 -0.78
CA TYR A 146 -0.67 7.39 -0.53
C TYR A 146 -1.51 6.96 0.70
N VAL A 147 -1.87 5.68 0.78
CA VAL A 147 -2.67 5.16 1.91
C VAL A 147 -1.87 5.22 3.20
N GLN A 148 -0.60 4.83 3.18
CA GLN A 148 0.29 4.90 4.34
C GLN A 148 0.40 6.32 4.89
N GLN A 149 0.53 7.30 4.02
CA GLN A 149 0.62 8.71 4.38
C GLN A 149 -0.71 9.25 4.93
N ARG A 150 -1.81 8.80 4.36
CA ARG A 150 -3.16 9.34 4.68
C ARG A 150 -3.76 8.75 5.96
N TYR A 151 -3.44 7.49 6.28
CA TYR A 151 -4.11 6.73 7.33
C TYR A 151 -3.17 6.19 8.42
N GLN A 152 -1.89 6.59 8.44
CA GLN A 152 -0.91 6.15 9.44
C GLN A 152 -0.91 4.62 9.62
N THR A 153 -0.78 3.90 8.51
CA THR A 153 -0.81 2.44 8.51
C THR A 153 0.51 1.84 8.98
N ASP A 154 0.49 0.59 9.41
CA ASP A 154 1.71 -0.17 9.70
C ASP A 154 2.48 -0.49 8.39
N PRO A 155 3.66 0.09 8.16
CA PRO A 155 4.42 -0.14 6.92
C PRO A 155 4.93 -1.58 6.79
N SER A 156 4.99 -2.34 7.87
CA SER A 156 5.38 -3.76 7.87
C SER A 156 4.22 -4.70 7.52
N ARG A 157 2.99 -4.17 7.41
CA ARG A 157 1.76 -4.94 7.16
C ARG A 157 1.09 -4.50 5.86
N VAL A 158 1.84 -4.52 4.76
CA VAL A 158 1.35 -4.28 3.41
C VAL A 158 1.30 -5.60 2.65
N PHE A 159 0.14 -5.89 2.06
CA PHE A 159 -0.12 -7.16 1.38
C PHE A 159 -0.69 -6.92 -0.01
N VAL A 160 -0.56 -7.92 -0.88
CA VAL A 160 -1.11 -7.86 -2.22
C VAL A 160 -1.76 -9.20 -2.61
N THR A 161 -2.88 -9.12 -3.29
CA THR A 161 -3.57 -10.29 -3.85
C THR A 161 -4.17 -9.95 -5.20
N GLY A 162 -4.43 -10.96 -6.02
CA GLY A 162 -5.07 -10.76 -7.30
C GLY A 162 -5.36 -12.05 -8.04
N VAL A 163 -6.12 -11.92 -9.12
CA VAL A 163 -6.61 -13.04 -9.94
C VAL A 163 -6.09 -12.87 -11.37
N SER A 164 -5.61 -13.95 -12.02
CA SER A 164 -5.20 -13.95 -13.43
C SER A 164 -4.15 -12.86 -13.70
N SER A 165 -4.43 -11.85 -14.51
CA SER A 165 -3.58 -10.67 -14.70
C SER A 165 -3.19 -10.01 -13.35
N GLY A 166 -4.12 -9.94 -12.40
CA GLY A 166 -3.85 -9.46 -11.06
C GLY A 166 -2.93 -10.38 -10.25
N ALA A 167 -3.00 -11.69 -10.47
CA ALA A 167 -2.09 -12.65 -9.85
C ALA A 167 -0.67 -12.58 -10.45
N MET A 168 -0.57 -12.33 -11.76
CA MET A 168 0.71 -12.04 -12.42
C MET A 168 1.35 -10.79 -11.82
N THR A 169 0.54 -9.72 -11.68
CA THR A 169 0.95 -8.46 -11.05
C THR A 169 1.35 -8.67 -9.59
N THR A 170 0.61 -9.49 -8.84
CA THR A 170 0.95 -9.86 -7.47
C THR A 170 2.34 -10.47 -7.39
N GLN A 171 2.62 -11.50 -8.18
CA GLN A 171 3.94 -12.16 -8.16
C GLN A 171 5.06 -11.20 -8.61
N LEU A 172 4.79 -10.33 -9.58
CA LEU A 172 5.75 -9.32 -10.03
C LEU A 172 6.05 -8.29 -8.93
N LEU A 173 5.02 -7.77 -8.26
CA LEU A 173 5.18 -6.83 -7.13
C LEU A 173 5.99 -7.43 -5.98
N LEU A 174 5.78 -8.71 -5.65
CA LEU A 174 6.54 -9.40 -4.62
C LEU A 174 8.03 -9.56 -4.99
N ALA A 175 8.34 -9.71 -6.28
CA ALA A 175 9.71 -9.79 -6.76
C ALA A 175 10.39 -8.42 -6.81
N GLU A 176 9.67 -7.40 -7.28
CA GLU A 176 10.18 -6.07 -7.61
C GLU A 176 10.19 -5.10 -6.41
N TYR A 177 9.22 -5.27 -5.48
CA TYR A 177 9.09 -4.44 -4.27
C TYR A 177 9.03 -5.29 -2.99
N PRO A 178 10.02 -6.17 -2.77
CA PRO A 178 10.05 -7.04 -1.60
C PRO A 178 10.21 -6.28 -0.27
N ASP A 179 10.62 -5.03 -0.32
CA ASP A 179 10.73 -4.09 0.80
C ASP A 179 9.41 -3.37 1.12
N VAL A 180 8.41 -3.47 0.25
CA VAL A 180 7.09 -2.87 0.44
C VAL A 180 6.07 -3.90 0.89
N PHE A 181 6.05 -5.08 0.27
CA PHE A 181 5.05 -6.10 0.53
C PHE A 181 5.57 -7.17 1.49
N ALA A 182 4.85 -7.39 2.60
CA ALA A 182 5.16 -8.44 3.57
C ALA A 182 4.74 -9.84 3.10
N ALA A 183 3.67 -9.92 2.31
CA ALA A 183 3.21 -11.16 1.68
C ALA A 183 2.26 -10.90 0.51
N GLY A 184 2.06 -11.92 -0.34
CA GLY A 184 1.04 -11.90 -1.38
C GLY A 184 0.38 -13.26 -1.60
N SER A 185 -0.86 -13.22 -2.13
CA SER A 185 -1.65 -14.39 -2.51
C SER A 185 -2.10 -14.25 -3.97
N ALA A 186 -1.63 -15.15 -4.84
CA ALA A 186 -1.84 -15.09 -6.29
C ALA A 186 -2.75 -16.24 -6.76
N PHE A 187 -3.90 -15.89 -7.34
CA PHE A 187 -4.91 -16.84 -7.83
C PHE A 187 -4.84 -16.96 -9.37
N ALA A 188 -4.44 -18.12 -9.89
CA ALA A 188 -4.26 -18.42 -11.32
C ALA A 188 -3.29 -17.43 -12.01
N GLY A 189 -2.06 -17.34 -11.49
CA GLY A 189 -1.00 -16.50 -12.05
C GLY A 189 0.09 -17.28 -12.77
N VAL A 190 1.18 -16.59 -13.10
CA VAL A 190 2.40 -17.16 -13.68
C VAL A 190 3.61 -16.71 -12.87
N PRO A 191 4.79 -17.33 -13.00
CA PRO A 191 6.02 -16.84 -12.36
C PRO A 191 6.26 -15.36 -12.65
N ALA A 192 6.79 -14.62 -11.70
CA ALA A 192 7.25 -13.25 -11.93
C ALA A 192 8.15 -13.19 -13.16
N THR A 193 7.95 -12.21 -14.03
CA THR A 193 8.67 -12.01 -15.30
C THR A 193 8.36 -13.04 -16.41
N CYS A 194 7.53 -14.04 -16.18
CA CYS A 194 7.21 -15.03 -17.22
C CYS A 194 6.60 -14.38 -18.46
N PHE A 195 5.74 -13.38 -18.28
CA PHE A 195 5.10 -12.65 -19.39
C PHE A 195 5.99 -11.61 -20.06
N ALA A 196 7.23 -11.42 -19.61
CA ALA A 196 8.14 -10.45 -20.22
C ALA A 196 8.29 -10.69 -21.74
N THR A 197 7.97 -9.67 -22.52
CA THR A 197 8.16 -9.64 -23.99
C THR A 197 9.27 -8.69 -24.38
N GLY A 198 9.77 -7.85 -23.45
CA GLY A 198 10.74 -6.80 -23.71
C GLY A 198 10.21 -5.64 -24.54
N GLY A 199 8.91 -5.64 -24.82
CA GLY A 199 8.24 -4.58 -25.57
C GLY A 199 8.12 -3.25 -24.80
N PRO A 200 7.65 -2.20 -25.47
CA PRO A 200 7.39 -0.92 -24.82
C PRO A 200 6.21 -1.02 -23.85
N LYS A 201 6.16 -0.10 -22.88
CA LYS A 201 5.02 0.03 -21.99
C LYS A 201 3.75 0.31 -22.81
N PRO A 202 2.64 -0.42 -22.57
CA PRO A 202 1.39 -0.15 -23.28
C PRO A 202 0.84 1.22 -22.87
N GLY A 203 0.40 2.00 -23.85
CA GLY A 203 -0.38 3.21 -23.59
C GLY A 203 -1.78 2.88 -23.09
N THR A 204 -2.55 3.92 -22.73
CA THR A 204 -3.94 3.77 -22.26
C THR A 204 -4.89 3.26 -23.35
N THR A 205 -4.48 3.32 -24.63
CA THR A 205 -5.27 2.88 -25.78
C THR A 205 -4.82 1.55 -26.37
N ALA A 206 -3.80 0.90 -25.77
CA ALA A 206 -3.24 -0.36 -26.22
C ALA A 206 -3.43 -1.46 -25.16
N GLN A 207 -3.62 -2.70 -25.61
CA GLN A 207 -3.59 -3.85 -24.70
C GLN A 207 -2.18 -4.05 -24.11
N ALA A 208 -2.13 -4.61 -22.90
CA ALA A 208 -0.89 -5.16 -22.36
C ALA A 208 -0.39 -6.32 -23.23
N GLY A 209 0.93 -6.49 -23.30
CA GLY A 209 1.53 -7.56 -24.10
C GLY A 209 1.13 -8.95 -23.61
N TRP A 210 0.94 -9.88 -24.57
CA TRP A 210 0.64 -11.28 -24.28
C TRP A 210 1.81 -12.18 -24.65
N ASN A 211 2.20 -13.07 -23.74
CA ASN A 211 3.24 -14.07 -23.98
C ASN A 211 2.63 -15.48 -24.04
N SER A 212 2.40 -15.98 -25.24
CA SER A 212 1.77 -17.29 -25.46
C SER A 212 2.59 -18.47 -24.93
N ASP A 213 3.93 -18.37 -24.93
CA ASP A 213 4.78 -19.45 -24.42
C ASP A 213 4.66 -19.56 -22.90
N CYS A 214 4.60 -18.43 -22.21
CA CYS A 214 4.33 -18.41 -20.79
C CYS A 214 2.90 -18.89 -20.50
N ALA A 215 1.89 -18.30 -21.16
CA ALA A 215 0.49 -18.66 -20.92
C ALA A 215 0.23 -20.16 -21.07
N GLN A 216 0.82 -20.79 -22.09
CA GLN A 216 0.64 -22.22 -22.36
C GLN A 216 1.62 -23.12 -21.60
N GLY A 217 2.40 -22.59 -20.66
CA GLY A 217 3.33 -23.36 -19.85
C GLY A 217 4.55 -23.93 -20.59
N ARG A 218 4.85 -23.39 -21.76
CA ARG A 218 6.03 -23.84 -22.57
C ARG A 218 7.35 -23.27 -22.08
N ARG A 219 7.30 -22.20 -21.28
CA ARG A 219 8.48 -21.59 -20.69
C ARG A 219 8.88 -22.35 -19.42
N VAL A 220 9.72 -23.35 -19.58
CA VAL A 220 10.21 -24.22 -18.50
C VAL A 220 11.68 -23.92 -18.24
N LEU A 221 12.00 -23.48 -17.00
CA LEU A 221 13.35 -23.12 -16.58
C LEU A 221 13.73 -23.87 -15.30
N SER A 222 15.03 -23.83 -14.95
CA SER A 222 15.48 -24.30 -13.62
C SER A 222 14.99 -23.34 -12.52
N ALA A 223 14.98 -23.80 -11.28
CA ALA A 223 14.63 -22.97 -10.11
C ALA A 223 15.54 -21.73 -10.03
N GLN A 224 16.85 -21.92 -10.20
CA GLN A 224 17.83 -20.84 -10.20
C GLN A 224 17.56 -19.82 -11.31
N GLN A 225 17.32 -20.26 -12.55
CA GLN A 225 17.02 -19.35 -13.65
C GLN A 225 15.77 -18.51 -13.38
N TRP A 226 14.72 -19.13 -12.84
CA TRP A 226 13.52 -18.41 -12.42
C TRP A 226 13.79 -17.42 -11.29
N GLY A 227 14.54 -17.84 -10.27
CA GLY A 227 14.91 -16.98 -9.16
C GLY A 227 15.77 -15.80 -9.58
N ASP A 228 16.73 -16.01 -10.49
CA ASP A 228 17.58 -14.94 -11.03
C ASP A 228 16.77 -13.91 -11.82
N LEU A 229 15.77 -14.34 -12.59
CA LEU A 229 14.84 -13.44 -13.27
C LEU A 229 14.03 -12.59 -12.29
N ALA A 230 13.53 -13.18 -11.20
CA ALA A 230 12.82 -12.44 -10.17
C ALA A 230 13.74 -11.46 -9.42
N ARG A 231 14.97 -11.86 -9.09
CA ARG A 231 15.96 -10.99 -8.43
C ARG A 231 16.40 -9.83 -9.32
N ALA A 232 16.43 -10.05 -10.63
CA ALA A 232 16.84 -9.04 -11.63
C ALA A 232 15.83 -7.86 -11.72
N THR A 233 14.61 -7.98 -11.23
CA THR A 233 13.63 -6.87 -11.19
C THR A 233 14.03 -5.79 -10.17
N TYR A 234 14.83 -6.16 -9.15
CA TYR A 234 15.41 -5.25 -8.17
C TYR A 234 16.86 -5.64 -7.88
N PRO A 235 17.80 -5.25 -8.77
CA PRO A 235 19.22 -5.59 -8.62
C PRO A 235 19.80 -5.08 -7.29
N GLY A 236 20.58 -5.92 -6.64
CA GLY A 236 21.26 -5.56 -5.39
C GLY A 236 20.42 -5.64 -4.12
N TYR A 237 19.13 -6.00 -4.20
CA TYR A 237 18.33 -6.19 -2.99
C TYR A 237 18.77 -7.43 -2.21
N GLY A 238 19.30 -7.22 -1.00
CA GLY A 238 19.71 -8.28 -0.06
C GLY A 238 18.84 -8.41 1.19
N GLY A 239 17.71 -7.69 1.25
CA GLY A 239 16.80 -7.72 2.39
C GLY A 239 15.87 -8.93 2.43
N PRO A 240 14.98 -9.02 3.44
CA PRO A 240 13.99 -10.09 3.57
C PRO A 240 13.07 -10.17 2.35
N ARG A 241 12.71 -11.39 1.96
CA ARG A 241 11.74 -11.62 0.88
C ARG A 241 10.34 -11.84 1.45
N PRO A 242 9.27 -11.38 0.75
CA PRO A 242 7.89 -11.54 1.19
C PRO A 242 7.46 -12.99 1.21
N ARG A 243 6.48 -13.33 2.05
CA ARG A 243 5.83 -14.62 2.02
C ARG A 243 4.90 -14.72 0.81
N VAL A 244 4.78 -15.91 0.22
CA VAL A 244 4.02 -16.11 -1.02
C VAL A 244 3.02 -17.26 -0.88
N GLN A 245 1.79 -17.02 -1.35
CA GLN A 245 0.75 -18.04 -1.46
C GLN A 245 0.27 -18.12 -2.91
N LEU A 246 0.28 -19.31 -3.48
CA LEU A 246 -0.17 -19.57 -4.85
C LEU A 246 -1.42 -20.45 -4.87
N TRP A 247 -2.34 -20.13 -5.77
CA TRP A 247 -3.54 -20.89 -6.05
C TRP A 247 -3.65 -21.18 -7.55
N HIS A 248 -3.95 -22.43 -7.93
CA HIS A 248 -4.10 -22.76 -9.35
C HIS A 248 -5.01 -23.97 -9.57
N GLY A 249 -5.84 -23.89 -10.59
CA GLY A 249 -6.66 -24.98 -11.06
C GLY A 249 -5.88 -25.93 -11.96
N THR A 250 -6.04 -27.26 -11.78
CA THR A 250 -5.29 -28.23 -12.63
C THR A 250 -5.79 -28.30 -14.07
N ASN A 251 -6.98 -27.79 -14.34
CA ASN A 251 -7.60 -27.74 -15.67
C ASN A 251 -7.63 -26.30 -16.22
N ASP A 252 -6.69 -25.44 -15.78
CA ASP A 252 -6.59 -24.07 -16.28
C ASP A 252 -6.21 -24.08 -17.77
N GLU A 253 -7.15 -23.63 -18.61
CA GLU A 253 -7.05 -23.57 -20.05
C GLU A 253 -6.49 -22.26 -20.59
N THR A 254 -6.39 -21.23 -19.73
CA THR A 254 -5.92 -19.88 -20.08
C THR A 254 -4.46 -19.70 -19.71
N LEU A 255 -4.11 -20.05 -18.47
CA LEU A 255 -2.75 -20.03 -17.93
C LEU A 255 -2.42 -21.42 -17.44
N SER A 256 -1.80 -22.22 -18.32
CA SER A 256 -1.51 -23.63 -18.08
C SER A 256 -1.04 -23.90 -16.64
N PHE A 257 -1.54 -24.98 -16.04
CA PHE A 257 -1.13 -25.44 -14.72
C PHE A 257 0.39 -25.62 -14.56
N GLN A 258 1.12 -25.81 -15.67
CA GLN A 258 2.60 -25.82 -15.65
C GLN A 258 3.17 -24.56 -15.01
N ASN A 259 2.51 -23.40 -15.15
CA ASN A 259 2.94 -22.16 -14.53
C ASN A 259 2.94 -22.22 -12.98
N PHE A 260 2.06 -23.01 -12.38
CA PHE A 260 2.07 -23.26 -10.93
C PHE A 260 3.34 -24.01 -10.51
N THR A 261 3.77 -25.01 -11.29
CA THR A 261 5.02 -25.75 -11.06
C THR A 261 6.22 -24.81 -11.21
N GLU A 262 6.23 -24.00 -12.26
CA GLU A 262 7.32 -23.06 -12.53
C GLU A 262 7.39 -21.95 -11.44
N ALA A 263 6.26 -21.41 -11.00
CA ALA A 263 6.21 -20.45 -9.91
C ALA A 263 6.66 -21.08 -8.58
N THR A 264 6.34 -22.35 -8.35
CA THR A 264 6.85 -23.09 -7.18
C THR A 264 8.38 -23.17 -7.19
N LYS A 265 8.99 -23.49 -8.34
CA LYS A 265 10.45 -23.47 -8.50
C LYS A 265 11.01 -22.06 -8.21
N GLN A 266 10.41 -21.04 -8.79
CA GLN A 266 10.85 -19.64 -8.61
C GLN A 266 10.86 -19.23 -7.15
N TRP A 267 9.74 -19.42 -6.46
CA TRP A 267 9.63 -18.93 -5.09
C TRP A 267 10.41 -19.75 -4.07
N THR A 268 10.59 -21.04 -4.28
CA THR A 268 11.51 -21.83 -3.43
C THR A 268 12.96 -21.40 -3.57
N ASP A 269 13.39 -21.02 -4.77
CA ASP A 269 14.73 -20.47 -5.02
C ASP A 269 14.91 -19.05 -4.47
N VAL A 270 13.94 -18.16 -4.75
CA VAL A 270 13.98 -16.75 -4.26
C VAL A 270 14.03 -16.70 -2.74
N LEU A 271 13.29 -17.59 -2.07
CA LEU A 271 13.22 -17.66 -0.62
C LEU A 271 14.36 -18.47 0.01
N GLY A 272 15.18 -19.15 -0.79
CA GLY A 272 16.27 -20.00 -0.32
C GLY A 272 15.79 -21.20 0.54
N ILE A 273 14.62 -21.77 0.23
CA ILE A 273 14.01 -22.87 0.99
C ILE A 273 13.91 -24.15 0.15
N SER A 274 13.75 -25.29 0.85
CA SER A 274 13.58 -26.59 0.18
C SER A 274 12.38 -26.60 -0.76
N ALA A 275 12.55 -27.15 -1.95
CA ALA A 275 11.46 -27.44 -2.89
C ALA A 275 10.58 -28.63 -2.44
N THR A 276 10.99 -29.37 -1.41
CA THR A 276 10.17 -30.40 -0.77
C THR A 276 9.29 -29.73 0.29
N PRO A 277 7.96 -29.88 0.24
CA PRO A 277 7.08 -29.27 1.23
C PRO A 277 7.33 -29.83 2.63
N ALA A 278 7.30 -28.96 3.64
CA ALA A 278 7.37 -29.34 5.05
C ALA A 278 6.07 -29.98 5.54
N SER A 279 4.94 -29.67 4.91
CA SER A 279 3.65 -30.32 5.14
C SER A 279 2.78 -30.29 3.88
N THR A 280 1.94 -31.31 3.74
CA THR A 280 0.94 -31.42 2.70
C THR A 280 -0.36 -31.94 3.30
N GLU A 281 -1.49 -31.32 2.95
CA GLU A 281 -2.81 -31.76 3.35
C GLU A 281 -3.79 -31.70 2.19
N THR A 282 -4.81 -32.54 2.21
CA THR A 282 -5.88 -32.56 1.21
C THR A 282 -7.20 -32.16 1.86
N LEU A 283 -7.84 -31.15 1.30
CA LEU A 283 -9.08 -30.52 1.77
C LEU A 283 -10.11 -30.54 0.62
N GLY A 284 -10.85 -31.62 0.47
CA GLY A 284 -11.72 -31.81 -0.68
C GLY A 284 -10.92 -31.91 -2.00
N ASN A 285 -11.21 -31.03 -2.96
CA ASN A 285 -10.45 -30.94 -4.21
C ASN A 285 -9.17 -30.09 -4.12
N ARG A 286 -8.88 -29.50 -2.95
CA ARG A 286 -7.70 -28.67 -2.70
C ARG A 286 -6.59 -29.50 -2.08
N THR A 287 -5.40 -29.47 -2.66
CA THR A 287 -4.16 -29.92 -2.02
C THR A 287 -3.36 -28.69 -1.63
N ARG A 288 -3.17 -28.50 -0.33
CA ARG A 288 -2.33 -27.43 0.25
C ARG A 288 -0.96 -27.98 0.61
N ALA A 289 0.10 -27.33 0.15
CA ALA A 289 1.47 -27.67 0.56
C ALA A 289 2.17 -26.42 1.11
N ARG A 290 2.92 -26.58 2.20
CA ARG A 290 3.68 -25.51 2.86
C ARG A 290 5.17 -25.83 2.82
N TYR A 291 5.97 -24.80 2.56
CA TYR A 291 7.42 -24.91 2.37
C TYR A 291 8.14 -24.00 3.37
N GLY A 292 9.26 -24.43 3.89
CA GLY A 292 10.05 -23.68 4.87
C GLY A 292 9.40 -23.58 6.27
N GLY A 293 8.24 -24.22 6.48
CA GLY A 293 7.50 -24.24 7.73
C GLY A 293 6.15 -24.91 7.55
N THR A 294 5.49 -25.30 8.66
CA THR A 294 4.20 -26.03 8.68
C THR A 294 3.01 -25.17 9.09
N GLY A 295 3.26 -23.99 9.68
CA GLY A 295 2.21 -23.09 10.17
C GLY A 295 1.52 -22.29 9.06
N THR A 296 0.42 -21.63 9.38
CA THR A 296 -0.36 -20.76 8.47
C THR A 296 0.45 -19.60 7.91
N ARG A 297 1.52 -19.21 8.59
CA ARG A 297 2.45 -18.16 8.17
C ARG A 297 3.77 -18.71 7.61
N ALA A 298 3.74 -19.91 7.01
CA ALA A 298 4.90 -20.45 6.30
C ALA A 298 5.43 -19.46 5.26
N PRO A 299 6.73 -19.42 4.99
CA PRO A 299 7.31 -18.53 3.97
C PRO A 299 6.66 -18.70 2.60
N PHE A 300 6.29 -19.93 2.26
CA PHE A 300 5.65 -20.25 0.99
C PHE A 300 4.54 -21.30 1.17
N GLU A 301 3.40 -21.07 0.54
CA GLU A 301 2.26 -21.99 0.51
C GLU A 301 1.73 -22.13 -0.91
N THR A 302 1.37 -23.35 -1.31
CA THR A 302 0.73 -23.62 -2.59
C THR A 302 -0.60 -24.33 -2.38
N ASN A 303 -1.59 -23.98 -3.20
CA ASN A 303 -2.95 -24.51 -3.17
C ASN A 303 -3.33 -24.97 -4.58
N ARG A 304 -3.24 -26.28 -4.83
CA ARG A 304 -3.66 -26.90 -6.08
C ARG A 304 -5.13 -27.31 -6.01
N LEU A 305 -5.93 -26.84 -6.94
CA LEU A 305 -7.36 -27.15 -7.02
C LEU A 305 -7.61 -28.17 -8.14
N GLN A 306 -7.84 -29.43 -7.75
CA GLN A 306 -8.04 -30.52 -8.70
C GLN A 306 -9.31 -30.35 -9.53
N GLY A 307 -9.20 -30.45 -10.86
CA GLY A 307 -10.31 -30.35 -11.80
C GLY A 307 -10.86 -28.94 -12.02
N THR A 308 -10.28 -27.93 -11.35
CA THR A 308 -10.73 -26.53 -11.48
C THR A 308 -10.09 -25.87 -12.70
N THR A 309 -10.87 -25.09 -13.44
CA THR A 309 -10.46 -24.31 -14.61
C THR A 309 -9.80 -23.00 -14.23
N HIS A 310 -9.52 -22.12 -15.21
CA HIS A 310 -9.01 -20.76 -14.98
C HIS A 310 -9.92 -19.91 -14.06
N ASN A 311 -11.23 -20.11 -14.15
CA ASN A 311 -12.21 -19.45 -13.30
C ASN A 311 -12.30 -20.13 -11.93
N LEU A 312 -11.24 -20.05 -11.15
CA LEU A 312 -11.19 -20.63 -9.82
C LEU A 312 -11.81 -19.70 -8.76
N PRO A 313 -12.40 -20.27 -7.68
CA PRO A 313 -12.93 -19.47 -6.58
C PRO A 313 -11.80 -18.76 -5.83
N VAL A 314 -12.05 -17.50 -5.45
CA VAL A 314 -11.14 -16.74 -4.57
C VAL A 314 -11.46 -17.09 -3.11
N ASP A 315 -10.56 -17.80 -2.45
CA ASP A 315 -10.64 -18.07 -1.01
C ASP A 315 -10.01 -16.89 -0.24
N ALA A 316 -10.78 -15.81 -0.13
CA ALA A 316 -10.32 -14.58 0.53
C ALA A 316 -9.99 -14.83 2.01
N ALA A 317 -10.76 -15.66 2.71
CA ALA A 317 -10.51 -15.98 4.11
C ALA A 317 -9.16 -16.70 4.30
N ALA A 318 -8.82 -17.65 3.42
CA ALA A 318 -7.52 -18.32 3.47
C ALA A 318 -6.35 -17.38 3.12
N ALA A 319 -6.55 -16.42 2.21
CA ALA A 319 -5.55 -15.39 1.93
C ALA A 319 -5.34 -14.46 3.14
N ILE A 320 -6.42 -14.01 3.79
CA ILE A 320 -6.37 -13.18 5.00
C ILE A 320 -5.69 -13.90 6.16
N ALA A 321 -6.00 -15.19 6.37
CA ALA A 321 -5.33 -16.01 7.37
C ALA A 321 -3.82 -16.20 7.07
N PHE A 322 -3.46 -16.40 5.79
CA PHE A 322 -2.07 -16.45 5.37
C PHE A 322 -1.34 -15.13 5.63
N PHE A 323 -1.98 -13.99 5.42
CA PHE A 323 -1.42 -12.68 5.77
C PHE A 323 -1.31 -12.47 7.28
N GLY A 324 -2.13 -13.14 8.08
CA GLY A 324 -2.27 -12.93 9.52
C GLY A 324 -3.11 -11.68 9.83
N LEU A 325 -4.03 -11.35 8.95
CA LEU A 325 -4.98 -10.24 9.12
C LEU A 325 -6.24 -10.65 9.86
N ASP A 326 -6.49 -11.95 10.03
CA ASP A 326 -7.55 -12.56 10.84
C ASP A 326 -7.26 -12.51 12.35
N GLN A 327 -6.05 -12.11 12.73
CA GLN A 327 -5.62 -11.96 14.12
C GLN A 327 -5.51 -10.47 14.48
N PRO A 328 -5.69 -10.11 15.76
CA PRO A 328 -5.36 -8.77 16.22
C PRO A 328 -3.94 -8.38 15.80
N ALA A 329 -3.73 -7.09 15.51
CA ALA A 329 -2.38 -6.59 15.26
C ALA A 329 -1.46 -7.02 16.41
N PRO A 330 -0.22 -7.49 16.14
CA PRO A 330 0.72 -7.79 17.19
C PRO A 330 0.87 -6.54 18.05
N THR A 331 0.62 -6.67 19.35
CA THR A 331 0.91 -5.61 20.30
C THR A 331 2.39 -5.27 20.13
N PRO A 332 2.76 -4.00 19.92
CA PRO A 332 4.18 -3.64 19.84
C PRO A 332 4.86 -4.18 21.08
N THR A 333 5.84 -5.06 20.90
CA THR A 333 6.68 -5.52 22.01
C THR A 333 7.31 -4.24 22.57
N PRO A 334 7.13 -3.94 23.87
CA PRO A 334 7.73 -2.76 24.43
C PRO A 334 9.24 -2.88 24.16
N THR A 335 9.75 -1.98 23.34
CA THR A 335 11.19 -1.82 23.15
C THR A 335 11.73 -1.64 24.57
N SER A 336 12.53 -2.57 25.04
CA SER A 336 13.15 -2.49 26.36
C SER A 336 13.81 -1.10 26.44
N THR A 337 13.23 -0.21 27.23
CA THR A 337 13.84 1.08 27.57
C THR A 337 15.24 0.72 28.02
N PRO A 338 16.30 1.25 27.37
CA PRO A 338 17.64 0.97 27.85
C PRO A 338 17.69 1.36 29.33
N THR A 339 18.00 0.37 30.17
CA THR A 339 18.25 0.62 31.60
C THR A 339 19.21 1.78 31.67
N PRO A 340 18.90 2.87 32.37
CA PRO A 340 19.82 3.98 32.46
C PRO A 340 21.16 3.46 32.99
N THR A 341 22.18 3.58 32.17
CA THR A 341 23.55 3.32 32.59
C THR A 341 23.82 4.19 33.83
N PRO A 342 24.28 3.64 34.95
CA PRO A 342 24.53 4.44 36.14
C PRO A 342 25.46 5.60 35.77
N THR A 343 24.96 6.81 35.99
CA THR A 343 25.75 8.05 35.82
C THR A 343 27.01 7.91 36.66
N PRO A 344 28.19 7.99 36.07
CA PRO A 344 29.44 7.97 36.85
C PRO A 344 29.42 9.12 37.87
N THR A 345 29.68 8.79 39.13
CA THR A 345 29.82 9.75 40.21
C THR A 345 30.89 10.77 39.80
N PRO A 346 30.60 12.09 39.89
CA PRO A 346 31.57 13.09 39.47
C PRO A 346 32.85 13.00 40.30
N THR A 347 33.95 12.72 39.65
CA THR A 347 35.27 12.87 40.20
C THR A 347 35.53 14.36 40.45
N PRO A 348 36.07 14.80 41.57
CA PRO A 348 36.31 16.22 41.85
C PRO A 348 37.17 16.84 40.76
N THR A 349 36.64 17.90 40.13
CA THR A 349 37.30 18.69 39.10
C THR A 349 38.52 19.40 39.66
N PRO A 350 39.72 19.26 39.06
CA PRO A 350 40.84 20.12 39.41
C PRO A 350 40.55 21.56 38.95
N THR A 351 40.92 22.51 39.78
CA THR A 351 40.81 23.96 39.57
C THR A 351 41.44 24.36 38.22
N PRO A 352 40.74 25.12 37.36
CA PRO A 352 41.25 25.43 36.02
C PRO A 352 42.42 26.42 36.09
N THR A 353 43.52 26.06 35.48
CA THR A 353 44.56 26.97 35.07
C THR A 353 44.09 27.82 33.90
N PRO A 354 44.30 29.12 33.81
CA PRO A 354 43.79 29.94 32.72
C PRO A 354 44.40 29.51 31.39
N THR A 355 43.49 28.99 30.51
CA THR A 355 43.83 28.62 29.14
C THR A 355 43.80 29.85 28.25
N PRO A 356 44.76 30.01 27.32
CA PRO A 356 44.75 31.12 26.36
C PRO A 356 43.51 31.01 25.44
N THR A 357 42.92 32.16 25.15
CA THR A 357 41.78 32.36 24.26
C THR A 357 42.02 31.66 22.89
N PRO A 358 41.16 30.72 22.45
CA PRO A 358 41.35 30.12 21.13
C PRO A 358 41.02 31.14 20.04
N THR A 359 41.96 31.32 19.13
CA THR A 359 41.76 31.93 17.82
C THR A 359 40.65 31.14 17.08
N PRO A 360 39.69 31.79 16.44
CA PRO A 360 38.62 31.07 15.74
C PRO A 360 39.24 30.24 14.60
N THR A 361 39.21 28.91 14.78
CA THR A 361 39.52 27.97 13.70
C THR A 361 38.37 27.99 12.75
N SER A 362 38.59 28.42 11.52
CA SER A 362 37.65 28.36 10.42
C SER A 362 37.20 26.90 10.22
N THR A 363 35.93 26.63 10.46
CA THR A 363 35.25 25.38 10.03
C THR A 363 35.51 25.20 8.53
N PRO A 364 35.98 24.03 8.06
CA PRO A 364 36.17 23.82 6.66
C PRO A 364 34.79 23.95 5.98
N THR A 365 34.61 24.99 5.18
CA THR A 365 33.48 25.16 4.28
C THR A 365 33.58 24.02 3.25
N ALA A 366 32.66 23.07 3.29
CA ALA A 366 32.55 22.05 2.24
C ALA A 366 32.38 22.79 0.90
N PRO A 367 33.00 22.30 -0.19
CA PRO A 367 32.91 22.96 -1.48
C PRO A 367 31.44 23.11 -1.92
N ALA A 368 31.04 24.32 -2.32
CA ALA A 368 29.74 24.60 -2.89
C ALA A 368 29.56 23.71 -4.14
N GLY A 369 28.48 22.94 -4.20
CA GLY A 369 28.16 22.09 -5.36
C GLY A 369 28.24 20.58 -5.09
N ALA A 370 28.48 20.14 -3.84
CA ALA A 370 28.46 18.70 -3.50
C ALA A 370 27.03 18.08 -3.46
N CYS A 371 25.97 18.86 -3.64
CA CYS A 371 24.59 18.39 -3.65
C CYS A 371 23.70 19.28 -4.53
N THR A 372 22.67 18.66 -5.09
CA THR A 372 21.58 19.32 -5.82
C THR A 372 20.25 19.01 -5.15
N VAL A 373 19.39 20.03 -4.99
CA VAL A 373 18.05 19.88 -4.43
C VAL A 373 17.02 20.32 -5.47
N THR A 374 16.08 19.44 -5.74
CA THR A 374 14.87 19.75 -6.52
C THR A 374 13.68 19.87 -5.58
N TYR A 375 12.98 20.99 -5.61
CA TYR A 375 11.79 21.26 -4.80
C TYR A 375 10.59 21.50 -5.70
N THR A 376 9.49 20.75 -5.48
CA THR A 376 8.22 20.96 -6.14
C THR A 376 7.10 21.03 -5.13
N ALA A 377 6.09 21.88 -5.35
CA ALA A 377 4.93 21.98 -4.48
C ALA A 377 3.62 22.03 -5.26
N ASN A 378 2.66 21.23 -4.81
CA ASN A 378 1.25 21.33 -5.17
C ASN A 378 0.53 22.09 -4.07
N GLN A 379 -0.23 23.15 -4.41
CA GLN A 379 -0.89 24.00 -3.43
C GLN A 379 -2.40 24.09 -3.68
N TRP A 380 -3.14 24.35 -2.59
CA TRP A 380 -4.56 24.68 -2.55
C TRP A 380 -4.79 25.88 -1.63
N PRO A 381 -5.98 26.46 -1.49
CA PRO A 381 -6.18 27.77 -0.84
C PRO A 381 -5.56 27.97 0.53
N THR A 382 -5.37 26.90 1.33
CA THR A 382 -4.87 26.99 2.72
C THR A 382 -3.69 26.09 3.02
N GLY A 383 -3.20 25.31 2.03
CA GLY A 383 -2.14 24.33 2.28
C GLY A 383 -1.41 23.91 1.02
N PHE A 384 -0.40 23.08 1.19
CA PHE A 384 0.42 22.54 0.10
C PHE A 384 1.05 21.21 0.49
N THR A 385 1.41 20.43 -0.52
CA THR A 385 2.30 19.28 -0.41
C THR A 385 3.58 19.60 -1.16
N ALA A 386 4.72 19.46 -0.49
CA ALA A 386 6.04 19.60 -1.10
C ALA A 386 6.72 18.26 -1.29
N SER A 387 7.37 18.08 -2.43
CA SER A 387 8.30 16.98 -2.72
C SER A 387 9.70 17.56 -2.88
N VAL A 388 10.67 16.96 -2.20
CA VAL A 388 12.06 17.41 -2.18
C VAL A 388 12.95 16.21 -2.53
N THR A 389 13.74 16.33 -3.58
CA THR A 389 14.77 15.36 -3.94
C THR A 389 16.14 15.95 -3.65
N VAL A 390 16.93 15.25 -2.87
CA VAL A 390 18.33 15.64 -2.55
C VAL A 390 19.25 14.64 -3.22
N ARG A 391 20.09 15.13 -4.12
CA ARG A 391 21.11 14.34 -4.82
C ARG A 391 22.48 14.64 -4.25
N ASN A 392 23.29 13.62 -4.05
CA ASN A 392 24.69 13.72 -3.69
C ASN A 392 25.55 13.79 -4.97
N ASP A 393 26.05 14.97 -5.29
CA ASP A 393 26.94 15.19 -6.44
C ASP A 393 28.42 15.08 -6.06
N GLY A 394 28.72 14.80 -4.78
CA GLY A 394 30.08 14.58 -4.27
C GLY A 394 30.63 13.20 -4.62
N ALA A 395 31.94 13.01 -4.43
CA ALA A 395 32.62 11.76 -4.70
C ALA A 395 32.52 10.75 -3.52
N THR A 396 32.01 11.16 -2.37
CA THR A 396 31.88 10.33 -1.16
C THR A 396 30.41 10.17 -0.77
N ALA A 397 30.07 9.02 -0.17
CA ALA A 397 28.72 8.83 0.37
C ALA A 397 28.46 9.82 1.52
N VAL A 398 27.26 10.37 1.58
CA VAL A 398 26.74 11.10 2.73
C VAL A 398 26.11 10.07 3.66
N ASP A 399 26.67 9.89 4.85
CA ASP A 399 26.16 8.97 5.87
C ASP A 399 25.58 9.81 7.03
N GLY A 400 24.28 9.70 7.24
CA GLY A 400 23.51 10.59 8.10
C GLY A 400 23.35 11.98 7.50
N TRP A 401 22.16 12.31 6.99
CA TRP A 401 21.93 13.61 6.37
C TRP A 401 20.95 14.48 7.17
N THR A 402 21.25 15.78 7.13
CA THR A 402 20.39 16.84 7.63
C THR A 402 20.23 17.90 6.55
N LEU A 403 19.01 18.07 6.06
CA LEU A 403 18.64 19.10 5.10
C LEU A 403 18.05 20.30 5.84
N ARG A 404 18.50 21.52 5.52
CA ARG A 404 17.93 22.76 6.09
C ARG A 404 17.56 23.73 4.99
N PHE A 405 16.42 24.41 5.18
CA PHE A 405 15.90 25.44 4.26
C PHE A 405 14.94 26.38 5.00
N ALA A 406 14.61 27.51 4.39
CA ALA A 406 13.64 28.44 4.94
C ALA A 406 12.36 28.45 4.12
N LEU A 407 11.21 28.49 4.80
CA LEU A 407 9.90 28.74 4.24
C LEU A 407 9.54 30.24 4.45
N PRO A 408 9.72 31.09 3.43
CA PRO A 408 9.80 32.54 3.64
C PRO A 408 8.45 33.26 3.83
N SER A 409 7.32 32.59 3.56
CA SER A 409 5.98 33.19 3.56
C SER A 409 5.14 32.80 4.77
N GLY A 410 5.75 32.42 5.89
CA GLY A 410 5.05 32.03 7.12
C GLY A 410 4.37 30.66 7.02
N GLN A 411 4.77 29.85 6.06
CA GLN A 411 4.28 28.47 5.91
C GLN A 411 4.65 27.64 7.17
N GLN A 412 3.78 26.68 7.51
CA GLN A 412 4.01 25.75 8.61
C GLN A 412 3.99 24.33 8.10
N VAL A 413 5.04 23.56 8.40
CA VAL A 413 5.07 22.11 8.15
C VAL A 413 4.14 21.43 9.14
N THR A 414 3.20 20.62 8.62
CA THR A 414 2.22 19.90 9.45
C THR A 414 2.53 18.42 9.56
N GLN A 415 3.17 17.85 8.53
CA GLN A 415 3.53 16.45 8.47
C GLN A 415 4.70 16.27 7.50
N ALA A 416 5.67 15.41 7.82
CA ALA A 416 6.76 15.05 6.93
C ALA A 416 6.86 13.52 6.78
N TRP A 417 7.42 13.06 5.65
CA TRP A 417 7.69 11.65 5.39
C TRP A 417 9.08 11.49 4.73
N SER A 418 9.65 10.31 4.87
CA SER A 418 11.04 10.00 4.47
C SER A 418 12.08 10.91 5.12
N GLY A 419 11.71 11.55 6.24
CA GLY A 419 12.55 12.41 7.05
C GLY A 419 11.78 12.93 8.26
N THR A 420 12.50 13.24 9.34
CA THR A 420 11.90 13.86 10.54
C THR A 420 12.10 15.37 10.44
N ALA A 421 10.99 16.10 10.29
CA ALA A 421 11.01 17.55 10.18
C ALA A 421 10.79 18.24 11.53
N THR A 422 11.57 19.30 11.77
CA THR A 422 11.34 20.28 12.85
C THR A 422 11.35 21.68 12.24
N GLN A 423 10.51 22.57 12.76
CA GLN A 423 10.42 23.95 12.26
C GLN A 423 10.51 24.94 13.42
N GLN A 424 11.34 25.96 13.24
CA GLN A 424 11.46 27.12 14.14
C GLN A 424 11.32 28.42 13.33
N GLY A 425 10.20 29.07 13.45
CA GLY A 425 9.87 30.22 12.58
C GLY A 425 9.87 29.80 11.12
N ALA A 426 10.65 30.46 10.29
CA ALA A 426 10.80 30.11 8.87
C ALA A 426 11.75 28.93 8.63
N GLN A 427 12.63 28.60 9.58
CA GLN A 427 13.65 27.57 9.38
C GLN A 427 13.09 26.17 9.57
N VAL A 428 13.25 25.34 8.55
CA VAL A 428 12.93 23.91 8.57
C VAL A 428 14.22 23.10 8.56
N THR A 429 14.28 22.12 9.45
CA THR A 429 15.37 21.13 9.52
C THR A 429 14.73 19.76 9.32
N VAL A 430 15.21 18.99 8.34
CA VAL A 430 14.79 17.61 8.12
C VAL A 430 15.99 16.70 8.26
N THR A 431 15.89 15.70 9.14
CA THR A 431 16.91 14.67 9.33
C THR A 431 16.45 13.37 8.68
N ASN A 432 17.40 12.54 8.27
CA ASN A 432 17.09 11.21 7.72
C ASN A 432 16.34 10.34 8.74
N VAL A 433 15.64 9.34 8.20
CA VAL A 433 15.13 8.20 8.98
C VAL A 433 16.07 7.00 8.83
N ALA A 434 15.89 5.97 9.65
CA ALA A 434 16.83 4.86 9.75
C ALA A 434 17.15 4.14 8.43
N TRP A 435 16.21 4.11 7.49
CA TRP A 435 16.35 3.36 6.24
C TRP A 435 16.94 4.16 5.07
N ASN A 436 17.04 5.49 5.18
CA ASN A 436 17.55 6.35 4.10
C ASN A 436 18.71 7.25 4.53
N GLY A 437 19.43 6.85 5.57
CA GLY A 437 20.55 7.64 6.13
C GLY A 437 21.73 7.80 5.19
N VAL A 438 21.91 6.91 4.22
CA VAL A 438 23.06 6.93 3.30
C VAL A 438 22.63 7.39 1.91
N ILE A 439 23.30 8.42 1.36
CA ILE A 439 23.17 8.85 -0.03
C ILE A 439 24.51 8.58 -0.74
N PRO A 440 24.63 7.53 -1.56
CA PRO A 440 25.86 7.23 -2.26
C PRO A 440 26.22 8.31 -3.29
N PRO A 441 27.48 8.37 -3.77
CA PRO A 441 27.89 9.29 -4.84
C PRO A 441 26.99 9.15 -6.06
N GLY A 442 26.44 10.24 -6.59
CA GLY A 442 25.49 10.28 -7.68
C GLY A 442 24.08 9.79 -7.33
N GLY A 443 23.86 9.23 -6.12
CA GLY A 443 22.56 8.80 -5.62
C GLY A 443 21.70 9.95 -5.11
N SER A 444 20.43 9.67 -4.85
CA SER A 444 19.50 10.65 -4.31
C SER A 444 18.55 10.04 -3.28
N VAL A 445 18.04 10.89 -2.39
CA VAL A 445 16.96 10.59 -1.46
C VAL A 445 15.79 11.51 -1.75
N GLN A 446 14.58 10.98 -1.66
CA GLN A 446 13.35 11.74 -1.80
C GLN A 446 12.65 11.81 -0.45
N LEU A 447 12.23 13.01 -0.07
CA LEU A 447 11.41 13.29 1.10
C LEU A 447 10.28 14.23 0.71
N GLY A 448 9.32 14.40 1.60
CA GLY A 448 8.26 15.38 1.35
C GLY A 448 7.58 15.80 2.64
N PHE A 449 6.71 16.80 2.53
CA PHE A 449 5.93 17.28 3.66
C PHE A 449 4.66 18.00 3.21
N ASN A 450 3.65 17.94 4.07
CA ASN A 450 2.47 18.79 3.98
C ASN A 450 2.70 20.05 4.81
N GLY A 451 2.13 21.15 4.36
CA GLY A 451 2.17 22.41 5.09
C GLY A 451 0.94 23.26 4.88
N THR A 452 0.81 24.27 5.72
CA THR A 452 -0.20 25.33 5.59
C THR A 452 0.43 26.64 5.21
N HIS A 453 -0.35 27.54 4.59
CA HIS A 453 0.05 28.92 4.27
C HIS A 453 -1.12 29.90 4.41
N GLY A 454 -0.83 31.17 4.63
CA GLY A 454 -1.81 32.24 4.77
C GLY A 454 -2.14 32.96 3.44
N GLY A 455 -2.16 32.25 2.32
CA GLY A 455 -2.45 32.80 0.98
C GLY A 455 -1.24 32.86 0.06
N THR A 456 -0.01 32.91 0.56
CA THR A 456 1.23 32.89 -0.23
C THR A 456 2.05 31.66 0.12
N ASN A 457 2.52 30.93 -0.89
CA ASN A 457 3.36 29.75 -0.75
C ASN A 457 4.62 29.89 -1.62
N THR A 458 5.56 30.71 -1.17
CA THR A 458 6.84 30.92 -1.87
C THR A 458 7.77 29.73 -1.61
N ALA A 459 8.33 29.17 -2.67
CA ALA A 459 9.31 28.08 -2.57
C ALA A 459 10.59 28.52 -1.86
N PRO A 460 11.27 27.61 -1.14
CA PRO A 460 12.60 27.85 -0.63
C PRO A 460 13.59 28.18 -1.74
N SER A 461 14.45 29.17 -1.53
CA SER A 461 15.46 29.61 -2.53
C SER A 461 16.87 29.06 -2.25
N ALA A 462 17.09 28.46 -1.09
CA ALA A 462 18.38 27.92 -0.69
C ALA A 462 18.21 26.70 0.23
N PHE A 463 19.10 25.73 0.03
CA PHE A 463 19.15 24.50 0.82
C PHE A 463 20.58 24.22 1.26
N THR A 464 20.73 23.61 2.45
CA THR A 464 22.01 23.08 2.90
C THR A 464 21.87 21.61 3.31
N LEU A 465 22.84 20.79 2.89
CA LEU A 465 22.97 19.39 3.30
C LEU A 465 24.18 19.26 4.22
N ASN A 466 23.97 18.84 5.48
CA ASN A 466 24.99 18.77 6.51
C ASN A 466 25.83 20.08 6.63
N GLY A 467 25.17 21.23 6.43
CA GLY A 467 25.82 22.55 6.48
C GLY A 467 26.44 23.02 5.17
N ALA A 468 26.60 22.16 4.16
CA ALA A 468 27.08 22.55 2.83
C ALA A 468 25.95 23.08 1.96
N SER A 469 26.17 24.17 1.21
CA SER A 469 25.17 24.71 0.29
C SER A 469 24.97 23.78 -0.90
N CYS A 470 23.70 23.49 -1.23
CA CYS A 470 23.30 22.74 -2.42
C CYS A 470 22.92 23.66 -3.58
N ALA A 471 23.13 23.20 -4.80
CA ALA A 471 22.50 23.78 -5.97
C ALA A 471 20.99 23.53 -5.93
N VAL A 472 20.19 24.45 -6.48
CA VAL A 472 18.72 24.29 -6.64
C VAL A 472 18.45 24.06 -8.11
N ALA A 473 17.72 22.95 -8.41
CA ALA A 473 17.37 22.52 -9.77
C ALA A 473 15.86 22.68 -10.07
#